data_05a4ed4d361e25ea146cdccde048fab4
#
_entry.id   05a4ed4d361e25ea146cdccde048fab4
#
_cell.length_a   1.000
_cell.length_b   1.000
_cell.length_c   1.000
_cell.angle_alpha   90.00
_cell.angle_beta   90.00
_cell.angle_gamma   90.00
#
_symmetry.space_group_name_H-M   'P 1'
#
loop_
_entity.id
_entity.type
_entity.pdbx_description
1 polymer ?
#
loop_
_entity_poly.entity_id
_entity_poly.type
_entity_poly.pdbx_seq_one_letter_code
_entity_poly.pdbx_strand_id
1 'polypeptide(L)'
;TDVGDVSWVCPTQMFSVVTLATGTPGHTWQWVAQGKSHLAKEGMFYAARTLAGAAIDIMMDSELQDRIKADFDARMNGQKYVCPIPPEIGPRIPAKGK
;
A
#
# COMPACT_ATOMS: atom_id res chain seq x y z
N THR A 1 -0.79 9.71 0.51
CA THR A 1 -0.44 8.63 1.46
C THR A 1 1.05 8.31 1.32
N ASP A 2 1.61 7.65 2.30
CA ASP A 2 3.02 7.19 2.30
C ASP A 2 3.32 6.26 1.11
N VAL A 3 2.30 5.60 0.57
CA VAL A 3 2.42 4.77 -0.65
C VAL A 3 2.87 5.61 -1.86
N GLY A 4 2.52 6.89 -1.91
CA GLY A 4 3.00 7.80 -2.94
C GLY A 4 4.53 7.86 -2.97
N ASP A 5 5.16 8.03 -1.82
CA ASP A 5 6.62 8.08 -1.71
C ASP A 5 7.27 6.74 -2.08
N VAL A 6 6.68 5.62 -1.63
CA VAL A 6 7.16 4.27 -1.99
C VAL A 6 7.09 4.06 -3.51
N SER A 7 6.03 4.51 -4.17
CA SER A 7 5.84 4.35 -5.61
C SER A 7 6.87 5.10 -6.48
N TRP A 8 7.63 6.03 -5.90
CA TRP A 8 8.74 6.70 -6.57
C TRP A 8 10.04 5.89 -6.57
N VAL A 9 10.18 4.92 -5.68
CA VAL A 9 11.42 4.18 -5.49
C VAL A 9 11.33 2.70 -5.85
N CYS A 10 10.11 2.18 -5.98
CA CYS A 10 9.89 0.81 -6.45
C CYS A 10 8.52 0.64 -7.13
N PRO A 11 8.36 -0.37 -8.00
CA PRO A 11 7.08 -0.74 -8.57
C PRO A 11 6.04 -0.98 -7.47
N THR A 12 4.92 -0.29 -7.54
CA THR A 12 3.91 -0.34 -6.48
C THR A 12 2.52 -0.46 -7.09
N GLN A 13 1.71 -1.37 -6.54
CA GLN A 13 0.31 -1.54 -6.89
C GLN A 13 -0.53 -1.65 -5.62
N MET A 14 -1.68 -1.00 -5.63
CA MET A 14 -2.69 -1.13 -4.58
C MET A 14 -3.97 -1.74 -5.15
N PHE A 15 -4.68 -2.47 -4.33
CA PHE A 15 -6.03 -2.93 -4.62
C PHE A 15 -6.90 -2.79 -3.38
N SER A 16 -8.19 -2.79 -3.57
CA SER A 16 -9.17 -2.67 -2.49
C SER A 16 -10.08 -3.88 -2.47
N VAL A 17 -10.50 -4.27 -1.28
CA VAL A 17 -11.47 -5.33 -1.07
C VAL A 17 -12.64 -4.82 -0.22
N VAL A 18 -13.78 -5.46 -0.35
CA VAL A 18 -14.96 -5.13 0.44
C VAL A 18 -14.78 -5.66 1.86
N THR A 19 -14.75 -4.75 2.83
CA THR A 19 -14.69 -5.07 4.27
C THR A 19 -15.79 -4.38 5.06
N LEU A 20 -16.59 -3.55 4.39
CA LEU A 20 -17.61 -2.69 4.99
C LEU A 20 -18.88 -2.71 4.14
N ALA A 21 -20.01 -2.39 4.76
CA ALA A 21 -21.25 -2.16 4.03
C ALA A 21 -21.14 -0.92 3.13
N THR A 22 -21.76 -1.00 1.96
CA THR A 22 -21.80 0.12 1.00
C THR A 22 -22.41 1.37 1.66
N GLY A 23 -21.80 2.52 1.42
CA GLY A 23 -22.24 3.79 1.99
C GLY A 23 -21.71 4.07 3.41
N THR A 24 -20.91 3.20 4.00
CA THR A 24 -20.23 3.50 5.27
C THR A 24 -19.20 4.63 5.07
N PRO A 25 -19.33 5.77 5.77
CA PRO A 25 -18.38 6.86 5.64
C PRO A 25 -16.98 6.45 6.13
N GLY A 26 -15.94 6.84 5.40
CA GLY A 26 -14.55 6.60 5.80
C GLY A 26 -14.17 7.36 7.07
N HIS A 27 -13.21 6.83 7.84
CA HIS A 27 -12.66 7.45 9.06
C HIS A 27 -13.69 7.78 10.14
N THR A 28 -14.69 6.92 10.29
CA THR A 28 -15.79 7.10 11.27
C THR A 28 -15.88 5.92 12.25
N TRP A 29 -16.61 6.11 13.34
CA TRP A 29 -16.88 5.04 14.30
C TRP A 29 -17.67 3.88 13.67
N GLN A 30 -18.52 4.14 12.67
CA GLN A 30 -19.25 3.12 11.92
C GLN A 30 -18.29 2.16 11.21
N TRP A 31 -17.17 2.67 10.71
CA TRP A 31 -16.12 1.85 10.13
C TRP A 31 -15.51 0.90 11.17
N VAL A 32 -15.15 1.47 12.33
CA VAL A 32 -14.56 0.69 13.43
C VAL A 32 -15.53 -0.39 13.94
N ALA A 33 -16.81 -0.06 14.07
CA ALA A 33 -17.84 -0.99 14.53
C ALA A 33 -17.98 -2.23 13.61
N GLN A 34 -17.74 -2.08 12.32
CA GLN A 34 -17.81 -3.17 11.35
C GLN A 34 -16.54 -4.02 11.27
N GLY A 35 -15.44 -3.58 11.85
CA GLY A 35 -14.12 -4.24 11.74
C GLY A 35 -14.06 -5.67 12.31
N LYS A 36 -15.02 -6.08 13.16
CA LYS A 36 -15.16 -7.46 13.66
C LYS A 36 -16.26 -8.25 12.97
N SER A 37 -16.91 -7.70 11.97
CA SER A 37 -17.97 -8.38 11.22
C SER A 37 -17.44 -9.57 10.42
N HIS A 38 -18.33 -10.49 10.05
CA HIS A 38 -17.99 -11.57 9.14
C HIS A 38 -17.50 -11.04 7.79
N LEU A 39 -18.15 -10.01 7.25
CA LEU A 39 -17.75 -9.35 6.01
C LEU A 39 -16.32 -8.82 6.07
N ALA A 40 -15.95 -8.15 7.18
CA ALA A 40 -14.59 -7.63 7.35
C ALA A 40 -13.54 -8.75 7.39
N LYS A 41 -13.85 -9.87 8.07
CA LYS A 41 -12.95 -11.03 8.15
C LYS A 41 -12.77 -11.70 6.79
N GLU A 42 -13.85 -11.92 6.05
CA GLU A 42 -13.79 -12.51 4.71
C GLU A 42 -13.00 -11.62 3.75
N GLY A 43 -13.26 -10.30 3.77
CA GLY A 43 -12.48 -9.34 2.97
C GLY A 43 -10.99 -9.37 3.31
N MET A 44 -10.64 -9.43 4.59
CA MET A 44 -9.25 -9.55 5.04
C MET A 44 -8.58 -10.84 4.52
N PHE A 45 -9.26 -11.98 4.64
CA PHE A 45 -8.72 -13.24 4.12
C PHE A 45 -8.61 -13.25 2.60
N TYR A 46 -9.58 -12.65 1.92
CA TYR A 46 -9.51 -12.50 0.46
C TYR A 46 -8.29 -11.67 0.06
N ALA A 47 -8.09 -10.51 0.72
CA ALA A 47 -6.92 -9.68 0.47
C ALA A 47 -5.61 -10.43 0.74
N ALA A 48 -5.51 -11.16 1.84
CA ALA A 48 -4.32 -11.93 2.19
C ALA A 48 -4.00 -13.01 1.13
N ARG A 49 -5.00 -13.73 0.66
CA ARG A 49 -4.82 -14.74 -0.41
C ARG A 49 -4.39 -14.11 -1.73
N THR A 50 -4.99 -12.97 -2.10
CA THR A 50 -4.63 -12.24 -3.32
C THR A 50 -3.19 -11.76 -3.26
N LEU A 51 -2.77 -11.18 -2.14
CA LEU A 51 -1.39 -10.72 -1.94
C LEU A 51 -0.40 -11.89 -1.97
N ALA A 52 -0.72 -12.99 -1.32
CA ALA A 52 0.14 -14.18 -1.32
C ALA A 52 0.26 -14.77 -2.74
N GLY A 53 -0.84 -14.87 -3.48
CA GLY A 53 -0.83 -15.31 -4.87
C GLY A 53 0.02 -14.40 -5.76
N ALA A 54 -0.20 -13.09 -5.70
CA ALA A 54 0.59 -12.13 -6.47
C ALA A 54 2.09 -12.19 -6.12
N ALA A 55 2.43 -12.37 -4.84
CA ALA A 55 3.82 -12.53 -4.42
C ALA A 55 4.45 -13.79 -5.01
N ILE A 56 3.73 -14.92 -5.01
CA ILE A 56 4.19 -16.18 -5.62
C ILE A 56 4.41 -16.00 -7.12
N ASP A 57 3.44 -15.42 -7.83
CA ASP A 57 3.53 -15.18 -9.27
C ASP A 57 4.77 -14.32 -9.61
N ILE A 58 4.99 -13.23 -8.87
CA ILE A 58 6.15 -12.36 -9.06
C ILE A 58 7.47 -13.10 -8.75
N MET A 59 7.50 -13.91 -7.70
CA MET A 59 8.72 -14.62 -7.31
C MET A 59 9.08 -15.76 -8.26
N MET A 60 8.08 -16.35 -8.93
CA MET A 60 8.27 -17.54 -9.77
C MET A 60 8.41 -17.19 -11.27
N ASP A 61 8.13 -15.96 -11.68
CA ASP A 61 8.12 -15.53 -13.07
C ASP A 61 9.10 -14.36 -13.29
N SER A 62 10.28 -14.67 -13.81
CA SER A 62 11.30 -13.67 -14.11
C SER A 62 10.90 -12.74 -15.27
N GLU A 63 10.10 -13.22 -16.24
CA GLU A 63 9.61 -12.36 -17.32
C GLU A 63 8.60 -11.34 -16.80
N LEU A 64 7.79 -11.73 -15.82
CA LEU A 64 6.89 -10.80 -15.13
C LEU A 64 7.68 -9.74 -14.36
N GLN A 65 8.77 -10.13 -13.67
CA GLN A 65 9.64 -9.17 -12.98
C GLN A 65 10.25 -8.15 -13.94
N ASP A 66 10.74 -8.62 -15.09
CA ASP A 66 11.33 -7.75 -16.12
C ASP A 66 10.29 -6.77 -16.69
N ARG A 67 9.06 -7.22 -16.95
CA ARG A 67 7.96 -6.36 -17.41
C ARG A 67 7.56 -5.33 -16.35
N ILE A 68 7.47 -5.72 -15.09
CA ILE A 68 7.18 -4.81 -13.98
C ILE A 68 8.25 -3.73 -13.88
N LYS A 69 9.52 -4.13 -13.98
CA LYS A 69 10.64 -3.18 -13.96
C LYS A 69 10.60 -2.23 -15.15
N ALA A 70 10.38 -2.74 -16.35
CA ALA A 70 10.31 -1.93 -17.56
C ALA A 70 9.15 -0.91 -17.51
N ASP A 71 7.97 -1.30 -17.02
CA ASP A 71 6.83 -0.40 -16.83
C ASP A 71 7.14 0.69 -15.80
N PHE A 72 7.79 0.32 -14.70
CA PHE A 72 8.22 1.28 -13.68
C PHE A 72 9.22 2.29 -14.25
N ASP A 73 10.26 1.83 -14.92
CA ASP A 73 11.28 2.68 -15.52
C ASP A 73 10.68 3.63 -16.56
N ALA A 74 9.74 3.14 -17.38
CA ALA A 74 9.03 3.95 -18.37
C ALA A 74 8.17 5.05 -17.71
N ARG A 75 7.47 4.74 -16.64
CA ARG A 75 6.66 5.72 -15.88
C ARG A 75 7.52 6.75 -15.18
N MET A 76 8.65 6.33 -14.63
CA MET A 76 9.61 7.24 -14.01
C MET A 76 10.23 8.21 -15.01
N ASN A 77 10.41 7.81 -16.27
CA ASN A 77 10.91 8.66 -17.36
C ASN A 77 12.17 9.45 -16.96
N GLY A 78 13.11 8.80 -16.24
CA GLY A 78 14.33 9.43 -15.75
C GLY A 78 14.17 10.39 -14.57
N GLN A 79 12.95 10.58 -14.07
CA GLN A 79 12.71 11.39 -12.87
C GLN A 79 13.22 10.67 -11.63
N LYS A 80 13.64 11.45 -10.63
CA LYS A 80 14.10 10.93 -9.34
C LYS A 80 13.18 11.41 -8.23
N TYR A 81 13.00 10.57 -7.23
CA TYR A 81 12.30 10.97 -6.02
C TYR A 81 13.00 12.16 -5.36
N VAL A 82 12.22 13.15 -5.03
CA VAL A 82 12.65 14.30 -4.22
C VAL A 82 11.75 14.35 -3.00
N CYS A 83 12.34 14.14 -1.82
CA CYS A 83 11.59 14.21 -0.57
C CYS A 83 10.99 15.62 -0.39
N PRO A 84 9.67 15.74 -0.20
CA PRO A 84 9.03 17.04 0.00
C PRO A 84 9.30 17.65 1.38
N ILE A 85 9.87 16.86 2.30
CA ILE A 85 10.24 17.34 3.64
C ILE A 85 11.62 18.00 3.55
N PRO A 86 11.76 19.27 3.95
CA PRO A 86 13.05 19.94 3.97
C PRO A 86 14.08 19.16 4.82
N PRO A 87 15.34 19.06 4.37
CA PRO A 87 16.37 18.26 5.05
C PRO A 87 16.62 18.63 6.52
N GLU A 88 16.34 19.88 6.89
CA GLU A 88 16.47 20.40 8.26
C GLU A 88 15.34 19.94 9.19
N ILE A 89 14.25 19.39 8.65
CA ILE A 89 13.13 18.89 9.44
C ILE A 89 13.34 17.40 9.69
N GLY A 90 13.92 17.06 10.81
CA GLY A 90 14.06 15.68 11.27
C GLY A 90 12.73 15.08 11.77
N PRO A 91 12.67 13.73 11.92
CA PRO A 91 11.51 13.08 12.49
C PRO A 91 11.23 13.55 13.92
N ARG A 92 9.96 13.82 14.22
CA ARG A 92 9.53 14.14 15.59
C ARG A 92 9.59 12.88 16.45
N ILE A 93 10.70 12.67 17.12
CA ILE A 93 10.85 11.60 18.09
C ILE A 93 10.26 12.12 19.41
N PRO A 94 9.22 11.50 19.98
CA PRO A 94 8.73 11.88 21.32
C PRO A 94 9.88 11.83 22.33
N ALA A 95 10.04 12.88 23.11
CA ALA A 95 10.98 12.84 24.21
C ALA A 95 10.65 11.65 25.11
N LYS A 96 11.62 10.79 25.41
CA LYS A 96 11.43 9.72 26.37
C LYS A 96 10.92 10.36 27.66
N GLY A 97 9.69 10.07 28.04
CA GLY A 97 9.13 10.52 29.30
C GLY A 97 10.10 10.18 30.43
N LYS A 98 10.36 11.19 31.25
CA LYS A 98 11.05 10.99 32.54
C LYS A 98 10.14 10.25 33.49
#